data_ae2ae8e43afed6fcb823be60082a2a20
#
_entry.id   ae2ae8e43afed6fcb823be60082a2a20
#
_cell.length_a   1.000
_cell.length_b   1.000
_cell.length_c   1.000
_cell.angle_alpha   90.00
_cell.angle_beta   90.00
_cell.angle_gamma   90.00
#
_symmetry.space_group_name_H-M   'P 1'
#
loop_
_entity.id
_entity.type
_entity.pdbx_description
1 polymer ?
#
loop_
_entity_poly.entity_id
_entity_poly.type
_entity_poly.pdbx_seq_one_letter_code
_entity_poly.pdbx_strand_id
1 'polypeptide(L)'
;LIRGQEGAKAGENYHDLDIWGGGLNANLSWFLGKTAVGFDISKERIYSTALGTSLAENDYKDISGSDRKYDHKGERTNTNIMLEHNFIFGGFTLSAGVLANKNTGLDHDFRFYPGVDISYRPNDNWKIYASWNKALRMPTYTDLYISNVVQQGDITLNPEKNSTFKIGTRYRQTGFSAVLSGFYAHGTDMIDWVQTSETEQKDSKYHVMNIGKLNNMGYNLDATIYMQELI
;
A
#
# COMPACT_ATOMS: atom_id res chain seq x y z
N LEU A 1 12.95 -4.49 20.83
CA LEU A 1 13.24 -5.81 21.42
C LEU A 1 14.17 -5.63 22.62
N ILE A 2 13.62 -5.63 23.82
CA ILE A 2 14.41 -5.68 25.06
C ILE A 2 14.62 -7.17 25.36
N ARG A 3 15.63 -7.78 24.73
CA ARG A 3 16.08 -9.12 25.08
C ARG A 3 16.96 -9.04 26.32
N GLY A 4 16.63 -9.79 27.37
CA GLY A 4 17.55 -10.09 28.47
C GLY A 4 17.30 -9.41 29.82
N GLN A 5 16.11 -8.82 30.03
CA GLN A 5 15.69 -8.45 31.39
C GLN A 5 14.86 -9.58 32.01
N GLU A 6 15.18 -10.01 33.23
CA GLU A 6 14.29 -10.88 34.03
C GLU A 6 12.91 -10.19 34.13
N GLY A 7 11.87 -10.88 33.65
CA GLY A 7 10.52 -10.31 33.47
C GLY A 7 10.16 -9.96 32.02
N ALA A 8 11.10 -9.98 31.06
CA ALA A 8 10.87 -9.67 29.66
C ALA A 8 9.99 -10.70 28.90
N LYS A 9 9.74 -11.87 29.48
CA LYS A 9 8.84 -12.89 28.91
C LYS A 9 7.41 -12.37 28.70
N ALA A 10 6.96 -11.38 29.45
CA ALA A 10 5.64 -10.77 29.33
C ALA A 10 5.51 -9.78 28.14
N GLY A 11 6.62 -9.34 27.56
CA GLY A 11 6.65 -8.35 26.46
C GLY A 11 6.98 -8.93 25.08
N GLU A 12 7.30 -10.23 24.98
CA GLU A 12 7.59 -10.85 23.69
C GLU A 12 6.30 -11.28 22.99
N ASN A 13 6.10 -10.81 21.76
CA ASN A 13 5.02 -11.26 20.88
C ASN A 13 5.61 -12.15 19.79
N TYR A 14 4.93 -13.25 19.53
CA TYR A 14 5.27 -14.19 18.46
C TYR A 14 4.21 -14.12 17.37
N HIS A 15 4.67 -14.09 16.13
CA HIS A 15 3.81 -14.02 14.95
C HIS A 15 4.30 -15.02 13.90
N ASP A 16 3.38 -15.77 13.34
CA ASP A 16 3.58 -16.67 12.19
C ASP A 16 2.66 -16.20 11.07
N LEU A 17 3.22 -15.59 10.04
CA LEU A 17 2.48 -15.01 8.92
C LEU A 17 2.72 -15.82 7.66
N ASP A 18 1.65 -16.43 7.15
CA ASP A 18 1.62 -17.07 5.85
C ASP A 18 0.93 -16.16 4.83
N ILE A 19 1.55 -15.97 3.68
CA ILE A 19 0.95 -15.31 2.52
C ILE A 19 1.11 -16.22 1.32
N TRP A 20 0.00 -16.55 0.67
CA TRP A 20 -0.01 -17.33 -0.55
C TRP A 20 -1.06 -16.81 -1.53
N GLY A 21 -0.78 -16.93 -2.81
CA GLY A 21 -1.65 -16.42 -3.84
C GLY A 21 -1.15 -16.73 -5.24
N GLY A 22 -1.84 -16.18 -6.20
CA GLY A 22 -1.49 -16.31 -7.60
C GLY A 22 -2.23 -15.28 -8.45
N GLY A 23 -1.70 -15.04 -9.64
CA GLY A 23 -2.28 -14.08 -10.55
C GLY A 23 -2.05 -14.44 -12.01
N LEU A 24 -2.87 -13.85 -12.85
CA LEU A 24 -2.81 -13.96 -14.31
C LEU A 24 -2.84 -12.57 -14.92
N ASN A 25 -1.97 -12.34 -15.91
CA ASN A 25 -1.95 -11.10 -16.66
C ASN A 25 -1.99 -11.42 -18.16
N ALA A 26 -2.82 -10.69 -18.90
CA ALA A 26 -2.92 -10.78 -20.34
C ALA A 26 -2.73 -9.41 -20.98
N ASN A 27 -1.96 -9.35 -22.04
CA ASN A 27 -1.73 -8.14 -22.83
C ASN A 27 -2.12 -8.38 -24.27
N LEU A 28 -2.96 -7.52 -24.81
CA LEU A 28 -3.44 -7.56 -26.19
C LEU A 28 -3.05 -6.28 -26.91
N SER A 29 -2.35 -6.40 -28.03
CA SER A 29 -2.06 -5.29 -28.94
C SER A 29 -3.00 -5.37 -30.13
N TRP A 30 -3.67 -4.27 -30.44
CA TRP A 30 -4.65 -4.18 -31.54
C TRP A 30 -4.66 -2.75 -32.12
N PHE A 31 -5.53 -2.48 -33.10
CA PHE A 31 -5.48 -1.24 -33.85
C PHE A 31 -5.74 0.05 -33.03
N LEU A 32 -6.45 -0.05 -31.88
CA LEU A 32 -6.66 1.08 -30.97
C LEU A 32 -5.53 1.25 -29.93
N GLY A 33 -4.58 0.32 -29.84
CA GLY A 33 -3.47 0.40 -28.89
C GLY A 33 -3.21 -0.93 -28.16
N LYS A 34 -2.98 -0.83 -26.84
CA LYS A 34 -2.67 -2.00 -26.01
C LYS A 34 -3.61 -2.07 -24.82
N THR A 35 -4.25 -3.22 -24.64
CA THR A 35 -5.10 -3.50 -23.48
C THR A 35 -4.38 -4.49 -22.57
N ALA A 36 -4.32 -4.21 -21.28
CA ALA A 36 -3.86 -5.11 -20.25
C ALA A 36 -5.02 -5.47 -19.32
N VAL A 37 -5.14 -6.75 -19.00
CA VAL A 37 -6.09 -7.28 -18.01
C VAL A 37 -5.29 -8.09 -17.01
N GLY A 38 -5.51 -7.85 -15.72
CA GLY A 38 -4.88 -8.57 -14.63
C GLY A 38 -5.91 -9.11 -13.64
N PHE A 39 -5.63 -10.26 -13.11
CA PHE A 39 -6.32 -10.84 -11.98
C PHE A 39 -5.29 -11.35 -10.97
N ASP A 40 -5.47 -11.02 -9.72
CA ASP A 40 -4.64 -11.46 -8.61
C ASP A 40 -5.51 -11.79 -7.40
N ILE A 41 -5.18 -12.89 -6.74
CA ILE A 41 -5.79 -13.28 -5.48
C ILE A 41 -4.70 -13.70 -4.50
N SER A 42 -4.74 -13.17 -3.29
CA SER A 42 -3.85 -13.54 -2.21
C SER A 42 -4.61 -13.74 -0.91
N LYS A 43 -4.18 -14.73 -0.15
CA LYS A 43 -4.68 -15.01 1.20
C LYS A 43 -3.54 -14.80 2.19
N GLU A 44 -3.81 -13.99 3.19
CA GLU A 44 -2.94 -13.77 4.35
C GLU A 44 -3.56 -14.47 5.55
N ARG A 45 -2.73 -15.16 6.32
CA ARG A 45 -3.10 -15.77 7.58
C ARG A 45 -2.02 -15.53 8.61
N ILE A 46 -2.39 -14.97 9.74
CA ILE A 46 -1.51 -14.78 10.89
C ILE A 46 -1.97 -15.63 12.06
N TYR A 47 -1.06 -16.37 12.67
CA TYR A 47 -1.17 -16.87 14.03
C TYR A 47 -0.32 -16.00 14.94
N SER A 48 -0.82 -15.64 16.09
CA SER A 48 -0.17 -14.64 16.93
C SER A 48 -0.48 -14.86 18.40
N THR A 49 0.40 -14.31 19.26
CA THR A 49 0.15 -14.16 20.71
C THR A 49 -0.49 -12.82 21.06
N ALA A 50 -0.85 -11.98 20.06
CA ALA A 50 -1.36 -10.62 20.32
C ALA A 50 -2.21 -10.03 19.19
N LEU A 51 -2.16 -10.58 17.97
CA LEU A 51 -2.79 -9.99 16.79
C LEU A 51 -3.83 -10.95 16.18
N GLY A 52 -5.03 -10.47 15.95
CA GLY A 52 -6.14 -11.24 15.42
C GLY A 52 -7.25 -11.44 16.45
N THR A 53 -8.19 -12.30 16.13
CA THR A 53 -9.26 -12.75 17.05
C THR A 53 -8.77 -13.89 17.91
N SER A 54 -9.18 -13.90 19.18
CA SER A 54 -8.83 -14.98 20.11
C SER A 54 -9.38 -16.33 19.63
N LEU A 55 -8.56 -17.36 19.74
CA LEU A 55 -8.91 -18.74 19.45
C LEU A 55 -9.51 -19.42 20.70
N ALA A 56 -10.28 -20.48 20.48
CA ALA A 56 -10.60 -21.39 21.58
C ALA A 56 -9.35 -22.18 22.00
N GLU A 57 -9.26 -22.58 23.26
CA GLU A 57 -8.05 -23.28 23.79
C GLU A 57 -7.67 -24.55 23.00
N ASN A 58 -8.67 -25.24 22.44
CA ASN A 58 -8.46 -26.44 21.62
C ASN A 58 -7.84 -26.13 20.24
N ASP A 59 -7.86 -24.87 19.81
CA ASP A 59 -7.36 -24.41 18.51
C ASP A 59 -6.01 -23.69 18.62
N TYR A 60 -5.44 -23.62 19.82
CA TYR A 60 -4.12 -23.04 20.05
C TYR A 60 -3.04 -23.81 19.32
N LYS A 61 -2.11 -23.08 18.71
CA LYS A 61 -0.99 -23.65 17.96
C LYS A 61 0.32 -23.49 18.74
N ASP A 62 1.09 -24.55 18.85
CA ASP A 62 2.36 -24.53 19.55
C ASP A 62 3.40 -23.64 18.84
N ILE A 63 4.22 -22.95 19.63
CA ILE A 63 5.34 -22.13 19.15
C ILE A 63 6.62 -22.95 19.33
N SER A 64 7.32 -23.22 18.24
CA SER A 64 8.58 -23.97 18.27
C SER A 64 9.61 -23.28 19.17
N GLY A 65 10.12 -24.01 20.15
CA GLY A 65 11.13 -23.49 21.07
C GLY A 65 10.61 -22.55 22.17
N SER A 66 9.30 -22.57 22.44
CA SER A 66 8.68 -21.77 23.50
C SER A 66 7.57 -22.57 24.19
N ASP A 67 7.36 -22.30 25.48
CA ASP A 67 6.23 -22.84 26.25
C ASP A 67 4.91 -22.09 25.93
N ARG A 68 4.97 -21.02 25.14
CA ARG A 68 3.83 -20.22 24.73
C ARG A 68 3.14 -20.82 23.50
N LYS A 69 1.89 -20.48 23.31
CA LYS A 69 1.08 -20.87 22.15
C LYS A 69 0.57 -19.64 21.42
N TYR A 70 0.34 -19.79 20.13
CA TYR A 70 -0.48 -18.84 19.38
C TYR A 70 -1.93 -19.02 19.81
N ASP A 71 -2.50 -18.01 20.41
CA ASP A 71 -3.86 -17.95 20.94
C ASP A 71 -4.77 -17.01 20.16
N HIS A 72 -4.22 -16.37 19.12
CA HIS A 72 -4.94 -15.49 18.21
C HIS A 72 -4.71 -15.88 16.75
N LYS A 73 -5.72 -15.62 15.92
CA LYS A 73 -5.65 -15.81 14.46
C LYS A 73 -6.30 -14.65 13.73
N GLY A 74 -5.66 -14.20 12.66
CA GLY A 74 -6.22 -13.30 11.67
C GLY A 74 -6.15 -13.92 10.28
N GLU A 75 -7.16 -13.64 9.44
CA GLU A 75 -7.19 -14.16 8.08
C GLU A 75 -7.91 -13.16 7.18
N ARG A 76 -7.35 -12.89 6.00
CA ARG A 76 -7.99 -12.05 4.99
C ARG A 76 -7.59 -12.50 3.59
N THR A 77 -8.53 -12.36 2.66
CA THR A 77 -8.31 -12.61 1.25
C THR A 77 -8.41 -11.29 0.50
N ASN A 78 -7.40 -11.01 -0.31
CA ASN A 78 -7.34 -9.85 -1.17
C ASN A 78 -7.50 -10.28 -2.63
N THR A 79 -8.45 -9.70 -3.34
CA THR A 79 -8.72 -9.98 -4.75
C THR A 79 -8.61 -8.70 -5.54
N ASN A 80 -7.79 -8.70 -6.58
CA ASN A 80 -7.55 -7.58 -7.47
C ASN A 80 -7.94 -7.95 -8.89
N ILE A 81 -8.67 -7.06 -9.56
CA ILE A 81 -8.95 -7.11 -10.99
C ILE A 81 -8.48 -5.79 -11.58
N MET A 82 -7.58 -5.86 -12.56
CA MET A 82 -7.03 -4.70 -13.23
C MET A 82 -7.44 -4.68 -14.70
N LEU A 83 -7.87 -3.54 -15.18
CA LEU A 83 -8.07 -3.25 -16.59
C LEU A 83 -7.36 -1.94 -16.93
N GLU A 84 -6.52 -1.95 -17.95
CA GLU A 84 -5.83 -0.77 -18.46
C GLU A 84 -5.87 -0.79 -19.99
N HIS A 85 -6.06 0.38 -20.59
CA HIS A 85 -5.92 0.56 -22.02
C HIS A 85 -5.02 1.74 -22.35
N ASN A 86 -4.07 1.50 -23.25
CA ASN A 86 -3.10 2.48 -23.74
C ASN A 86 -3.42 2.84 -25.19
N PHE A 87 -3.92 4.04 -25.43
CA PHE A 87 -4.08 4.64 -26.76
C PHE A 87 -2.76 5.26 -27.19
N ILE A 88 -2.27 4.92 -28.38
CA ILE A 88 -1.01 5.42 -28.93
C ILE A 88 -1.30 6.03 -30.31
N PHE A 89 -1.09 7.33 -30.46
CA PHE A 89 -1.30 8.03 -31.72
C PHE A 89 -0.31 9.19 -31.88
N GLY A 90 0.43 9.17 -32.97
CA GLY A 90 1.52 10.13 -33.17
C GLY A 90 2.51 10.11 -32.00
N GLY A 91 2.87 11.28 -31.49
CA GLY A 91 3.72 11.43 -30.30
C GLY A 91 2.99 11.31 -28.96
N PHE A 92 1.68 11.07 -28.95
CA PHE A 92 0.86 10.97 -27.74
C PHE A 92 0.66 9.53 -27.29
N THR A 93 0.65 9.34 -25.98
CA THR A 93 0.15 8.13 -25.32
C THR A 93 -0.83 8.54 -24.23
N LEU A 94 -2.03 7.97 -24.25
CA LEU A 94 -3.04 8.11 -23.21
C LEU A 94 -3.29 6.72 -22.62
N SER A 95 -3.02 6.54 -21.32
CA SER A 95 -3.35 5.34 -20.57
C SER A 95 -4.51 5.63 -19.64
N ALA A 96 -5.51 4.78 -19.63
CA ALA A 96 -6.60 4.83 -18.67
C ALA A 96 -6.83 3.44 -18.12
N GLY A 97 -6.93 3.34 -16.79
CA GLY A 97 -7.08 2.06 -16.12
C GLY A 97 -7.89 2.16 -14.84
N VAL A 98 -8.30 1.00 -14.36
CA VAL A 98 -8.98 0.85 -13.09
C VAL A 98 -8.52 -0.43 -12.41
N LEU A 99 -8.23 -0.34 -11.12
CA LEU A 99 -8.06 -1.46 -10.21
C LEU A 99 -9.35 -1.62 -9.41
N ALA A 100 -9.99 -2.79 -9.51
CA ALA A 100 -11.06 -3.20 -8.61
C ALA A 100 -10.45 -4.11 -7.53
N ASN A 101 -10.54 -3.69 -6.29
CA ASN A 101 -10.01 -4.42 -5.12
C ASN A 101 -11.15 -4.83 -4.19
N LYS A 102 -11.09 -6.07 -3.72
CA LYS A 102 -11.95 -6.61 -2.67
C LYS A 102 -11.10 -7.26 -1.60
N ASN A 103 -11.34 -6.91 -0.34
CA ASN A 103 -10.62 -7.48 0.79
C ASN A 103 -11.61 -7.96 1.86
N THR A 104 -11.52 -9.24 2.24
CA THR A 104 -12.43 -9.84 3.24
C THR A 104 -12.17 -9.39 4.68
N GLY A 105 -11.04 -8.72 4.94
CA GLY A 105 -10.75 -8.07 6.21
C GLY A 105 -11.48 -6.74 6.40
N LEU A 106 -12.27 -6.30 5.41
CA LEU A 106 -13.12 -5.10 5.45
C LEU A 106 -14.60 -5.51 5.33
N ASP A 107 -15.21 -5.13 4.20
CA ASP A 107 -16.66 -5.20 3.99
C ASP A 107 -17.08 -6.15 2.87
N HIS A 108 -16.23 -6.93 2.29
CA HIS A 108 -16.50 -7.83 1.16
C HIS A 108 -16.97 -7.15 -0.14
N ASP A 109 -16.94 -5.80 -0.24
CA ASP A 109 -17.32 -5.08 -1.44
C ASP A 109 -16.12 -4.75 -2.33
N PHE A 110 -16.36 -4.64 -3.64
CA PHE A 110 -15.36 -4.14 -4.57
C PHE A 110 -15.24 -2.63 -4.47
N ARG A 111 -14.01 -2.14 -4.32
CA ARG A 111 -13.64 -0.73 -4.36
C ARG A 111 -12.81 -0.44 -5.61
N PHE A 112 -13.05 0.71 -6.24
CA PHE A 112 -12.47 1.05 -7.53
C PHE A 112 -11.45 2.17 -7.40
N TYR A 113 -10.28 1.96 -8.00
CA TYR A 113 -9.15 2.87 -7.98
C TYR A 113 -8.74 3.20 -9.41
N PRO A 114 -9.33 4.25 -10.01
CA PRO A 114 -9.00 4.67 -11.36
C PRO A 114 -7.65 5.38 -11.43
N GLY A 115 -7.04 5.30 -12.62
CA GLY A 115 -5.83 6.03 -12.97
C GLY A 115 -5.87 6.46 -14.44
N VAL A 116 -5.27 7.61 -14.71
CA VAL A 116 -5.11 8.15 -16.06
C VAL A 116 -3.71 8.74 -16.19
N ASP A 117 -3.02 8.39 -17.26
CA ASP A 117 -1.71 8.93 -17.63
C ASP A 117 -1.75 9.46 -19.05
N ILE A 118 -1.22 10.64 -19.28
CA ILE A 118 -0.99 11.22 -20.59
C ILE A 118 0.48 11.55 -20.78
N SER A 119 1.03 11.25 -21.93
CA SER A 119 2.36 11.72 -22.28
C SER A 119 2.44 12.14 -23.74
N TYR A 120 3.30 13.12 -23.99
CA TYR A 120 3.61 13.65 -25.30
C TYR A 120 5.11 13.67 -25.54
N ARG A 121 5.52 13.17 -26.70
CA ARG A 121 6.90 13.22 -27.21
C ARG A 121 6.95 14.12 -28.43
N PRO A 122 7.30 15.40 -28.28
CA PRO A 122 7.45 16.32 -29.41
C PRO A 122 8.59 15.90 -30.35
N ASN A 123 9.60 15.24 -29.83
CA ASN A 123 10.75 14.66 -30.53
C ASN A 123 11.39 13.54 -29.69
N ASP A 124 12.47 12.96 -30.20
CA ASP A 124 13.15 11.82 -29.56
C ASP A 124 13.82 12.16 -28.22
N ASN A 125 14.12 13.44 -28.00
CA ASN A 125 14.81 13.91 -26.80
C ASN A 125 13.86 14.24 -25.65
N TRP A 126 12.65 14.71 -25.95
CA TRP A 126 11.71 15.22 -24.96
C TRP A 126 10.50 14.30 -24.75
N LYS A 127 10.14 14.12 -23.49
CA LYS A 127 8.86 13.55 -23.07
C LYS A 127 8.25 14.43 -21.98
N ILE A 128 7.04 14.93 -22.20
CA ILE A 128 6.22 15.61 -21.19
C ILE A 128 5.14 14.65 -20.77
N TYR A 129 4.82 14.61 -19.48
CA TYR A 129 3.80 13.68 -18.96
C TYR A 129 3.03 14.27 -17.80
N ALA A 130 1.79 13.84 -17.65
CA ALA A 130 0.97 14.08 -16.48
C ALA A 130 0.21 12.81 -16.11
N SER A 131 -0.03 12.60 -14.83
CA SER A 131 -0.79 11.46 -14.33
C SER A 131 -1.69 11.84 -13.18
N TRP A 132 -2.77 11.10 -13.03
CA TRP A 132 -3.62 11.10 -11.87
C TRP A 132 -4.04 9.69 -11.54
N ASN A 133 -3.95 9.30 -10.27
CA ASN A 133 -4.37 8.00 -9.81
C ASN A 133 -4.96 8.05 -8.39
N LYS A 134 -5.81 7.07 -8.12
CA LYS A 134 -6.23 6.74 -6.76
C LYS A 134 -5.55 5.46 -6.29
N ALA A 135 -5.21 5.42 -5.01
CA ALA A 135 -4.62 4.26 -4.35
C ALA A 135 -5.23 4.06 -2.96
N LEU A 136 -5.05 2.88 -2.41
CA LEU A 136 -5.44 2.55 -1.03
C LEU A 136 -4.25 1.98 -0.25
N ARG A 137 -4.31 2.13 1.09
CA ARG A 137 -3.50 1.33 2.02
C ARG A 137 -4.42 0.65 3.02
N MET A 138 -4.34 -0.67 3.09
CA MET A 138 -5.09 -1.45 4.07
C MET A 138 -4.49 -1.27 5.47
N PRO A 139 -5.33 -1.23 6.54
CA PRO A 139 -4.83 -1.35 7.90
C PRO A 139 -4.03 -2.65 8.07
N THR A 140 -2.94 -2.57 8.80
CA THR A 140 -2.15 -3.76 9.18
C THR A 140 -2.84 -4.53 10.31
N TYR A 141 -2.43 -5.77 10.54
CA TYR A 141 -2.93 -6.51 11.71
C TYR A 141 -2.56 -5.81 13.03
N THR A 142 -1.43 -5.10 13.07
CA THR A 142 -1.04 -4.28 14.22
C THR A 142 -2.01 -3.13 14.42
N ASP A 143 -2.35 -2.38 13.36
CA ASP A 143 -3.32 -1.28 13.45
C ASP A 143 -4.68 -1.76 13.96
N LEU A 144 -5.10 -2.97 13.56
CA LEU A 144 -6.42 -3.50 13.92
C LEU A 144 -6.48 -4.11 15.33
N TYR A 145 -5.45 -4.84 15.74
CA TYR A 145 -5.59 -5.78 16.85
C TYR A 145 -4.64 -5.56 18.03
N ILE A 146 -3.57 -4.73 17.89
CA ILE A 146 -2.64 -4.56 19.01
C ILE A 146 -3.38 -4.05 20.25
N SER A 147 -3.10 -4.66 21.39
CA SER A 147 -3.58 -4.19 22.68
C SER A 147 -2.51 -4.48 23.74
N ASN A 148 -1.89 -3.42 24.23
CA ASN A 148 -0.88 -3.49 25.28
C ASN A 148 -0.93 -2.24 26.17
N VAL A 149 0.01 -2.07 27.08
CA VAL A 149 0.06 -0.94 28.03
C VAL A 149 0.33 0.40 27.37
N VAL A 150 0.80 0.42 26.11
CA VAL A 150 1.20 1.63 25.39
C VAL A 150 0.28 1.93 24.19
N GLN A 151 -0.27 0.88 23.55
CA GLN A 151 -0.96 0.98 22.28
C GLN A 151 -2.29 0.22 22.29
N GLN A 152 -3.28 0.79 21.62
CA GLN A 152 -4.59 0.18 21.40
C GLN A 152 -4.98 0.29 19.92
N GLY A 153 -5.15 -0.87 19.26
CA GLY A 153 -5.63 -0.99 17.89
C GLY A 153 -7.14 -0.78 17.79
N ASP A 154 -7.62 -0.57 16.57
CA ASP A 154 -9.04 -0.40 16.26
C ASP A 154 -9.47 -1.22 15.05
N ILE A 155 -10.37 -2.19 15.26
CA ILE A 155 -10.92 -3.06 14.21
C ILE A 155 -11.88 -2.33 13.26
N THR A 156 -12.29 -1.11 13.58
CA THR A 156 -13.22 -0.31 12.77
C THR A 156 -12.52 0.61 11.76
N LEU A 157 -11.19 0.56 11.68
CA LEU A 157 -10.41 1.39 10.77
C LEU A 157 -10.82 1.21 9.31
N ASN A 158 -11.01 2.34 8.65
CA ASN A 158 -11.13 2.38 7.19
C ASN A 158 -9.74 2.33 6.53
N PRO A 159 -9.64 1.80 5.30
CA PRO A 159 -8.43 1.94 4.50
C PRO A 159 -8.13 3.41 4.22
N GLU A 160 -6.85 3.75 4.25
CA GLU A 160 -6.41 5.05 3.75
C GLU A 160 -6.66 5.13 2.23
N LYS A 161 -7.05 6.29 1.78
CA LYS A 161 -7.25 6.61 0.36
C LYS A 161 -6.31 7.74 -0.02
N ASN A 162 -5.67 7.60 -1.16
CA ASN A 162 -4.79 8.64 -1.68
C ASN A 162 -5.15 8.95 -3.14
N SER A 163 -5.17 10.24 -3.47
CA SER A 163 -5.34 10.75 -4.83
C SER A 163 -4.10 11.56 -5.18
N THR A 164 -3.34 11.12 -6.17
CA THR A 164 -2.07 11.74 -6.55
C THR A 164 -2.13 12.29 -7.96
N PHE A 165 -1.76 13.56 -8.11
CA PHE A 165 -1.45 14.20 -9.38
C PHE A 165 0.06 14.33 -9.52
N LYS A 166 0.57 14.05 -10.70
CA LYS A 166 1.98 14.22 -11.04
C LYS A 166 2.09 14.84 -12.42
N ILE A 167 3.01 15.79 -12.58
CA ILE A 167 3.40 16.36 -13.87
C ILE A 167 4.92 16.35 -13.96
N GLY A 168 5.47 16.11 -15.15
CA GLY A 168 6.91 16.12 -15.31
C GLY A 168 7.35 16.17 -16.76
N THR A 169 8.64 16.35 -16.90
CA THR A 169 9.32 16.29 -18.19
C THR A 169 10.61 15.50 -18.08
N ARG A 170 10.93 14.79 -19.14
CA ARG A 170 12.21 14.10 -19.31
C ARG A 170 12.89 14.62 -20.56
N TYR A 171 14.14 14.97 -20.41
CA TYR A 171 15.05 15.23 -21.51
C TYR A 171 16.11 14.14 -21.59
N ARG A 172 16.40 13.65 -22.78
CA ARG A 172 17.44 12.65 -23.00
C ARG A 172 18.15 12.92 -24.33
N GLN A 173 19.49 12.93 -24.28
CA GLN A 173 20.35 12.90 -25.45
C GLN A 173 21.58 12.04 -25.15
N THR A 174 22.44 11.80 -26.16
CA THR A 174 23.70 11.08 -25.98
C THR A 174 24.52 11.71 -24.86
N GLY A 175 24.94 10.93 -23.89
CA GLY A 175 25.76 11.37 -22.76
C GLY A 175 25.02 12.11 -21.64
N PHE A 176 23.71 12.43 -21.78
CA PHE A 176 22.98 13.19 -20.75
C PHE A 176 21.50 12.82 -20.67
N SER A 177 20.98 12.72 -19.45
CA SER A 177 19.54 12.67 -19.22
C SER A 177 19.13 13.47 -17.99
N ALA A 178 17.96 14.10 -18.03
CA ALA A 178 17.38 14.81 -16.90
C ALA A 178 15.88 14.54 -16.80
N VAL A 179 15.37 14.49 -15.58
CA VAL A 179 13.95 14.37 -15.26
C VAL A 179 13.60 15.43 -14.23
N LEU A 180 12.62 16.26 -14.53
CA LEU A 180 12.00 17.17 -13.57
C LEU A 180 10.54 16.79 -13.40
N SER A 181 10.09 16.63 -12.17
CA SER A 181 8.68 16.36 -11.89
C SER A 181 8.21 17.02 -10.60
N GLY A 182 6.92 17.36 -10.57
CA GLY A 182 6.23 17.80 -9.36
C GLY A 182 5.02 16.90 -9.11
N PHE A 183 4.62 16.80 -7.85
CA PHE A 183 3.43 16.04 -7.45
C PHE A 183 2.63 16.77 -6.37
N TYR A 184 1.34 16.45 -6.34
CA TYR A 184 0.42 16.78 -5.26
C TYR A 184 -0.39 15.54 -4.90
N ALA A 185 -0.36 15.15 -3.64
CA ALA A 185 -1.09 14.01 -3.11
C ALA A 185 -2.04 14.45 -2.01
N HIS A 186 -3.30 14.00 -2.11
CA HIS A 186 -4.36 14.24 -1.15
C HIS A 186 -4.79 12.91 -0.54
N GLY A 187 -4.44 12.70 0.73
CA GLY A 187 -4.81 11.53 1.53
C GLY A 187 -6.07 11.82 2.36
N THR A 188 -6.92 10.81 2.48
CA THR A 188 -8.06 10.80 3.40
C THR A 188 -8.09 9.50 4.19
N ASP A 189 -8.73 9.50 5.34
CA ASP A 189 -8.78 8.35 6.24
C ASP A 189 -7.38 7.87 6.66
N MET A 190 -6.41 8.79 6.76
CA MET A 190 -5.03 8.46 7.13
C MET A 190 -4.99 7.79 8.50
N ILE A 191 -4.26 6.69 8.61
CA ILE A 191 -4.14 5.92 9.85
C ILE A 191 -2.91 6.39 10.61
N ASP A 192 -3.11 6.85 11.84
CA ASP A 192 -2.02 7.28 12.71
C ASP A 192 -2.30 6.96 14.18
N TRP A 193 -1.26 7.00 14.99
CA TRP A 193 -1.29 6.75 16.43
C TRP A 193 -1.39 8.07 17.19
N VAL A 194 -2.50 8.27 17.87
CA VAL A 194 -2.80 9.51 18.56
C VAL A 194 -2.96 9.23 20.05
N GLN A 195 -2.31 10.04 20.88
CA GLN A 195 -2.57 10.08 22.31
C GLN A 195 -3.66 11.11 22.59
N THR A 196 -4.86 10.66 22.93
CA THR A 196 -5.99 11.54 23.17
C THR A 196 -6.01 11.98 24.63
N SER A 197 -5.86 13.28 24.87
CA SER A 197 -5.98 13.88 26.20
C SER A 197 -7.42 14.18 26.61
N GLU A 198 -8.40 14.00 25.72
CA GLU A 198 -9.77 14.51 25.87
C GLU A 198 -10.80 13.46 26.30
N THR A 199 -10.45 12.20 26.49
CA THR A 199 -11.39 11.24 27.08
C THR A 199 -11.28 11.30 28.61
N GLU A 200 -12.41 11.34 29.29
CA GLU A 200 -12.57 11.33 30.77
C GLU A 200 -11.91 10.08 31.43
N GLN A 201 -11.44 9.12 30.67
CA GLN A 201 -10.53 8.09 31.08
C GLN A 201 -9.11 8.56 30.77
N LYS A 202 -8.29 8.77 31.79
CA LYS A 202 -6.83 8.95 31.75
C LYS A 202 -6.14 7.70 31.19
N ASP A 203 -6.43 7.31 29.95
CA ASP A 203 -5.70 6.29 29.25
C ASP A 203 -4.49 6.94 28.60
N SER A 204 -3.30 6.63 29.09
CA SER A 204 -2.02 7.12 28.55
C SER A 204 -1.61 6.41 27.27
N LYS A 205 -2.46 5.56 26.70
CA LYS A 205 -2.16 4.79 25.49
C LYS A 205 -2.28 5.64 24.23
N TYR A 206 -1.53 5.22 23.22
CA TYR A 206 -1.73 5.64 21.85
C TYR A 206 -2.87 4.81 21.22
N HIS A 207 -3.87 5.47 20.73
CA HIS A 207 -4.97 4.88 19.98
C HIS A 207 -4.73 5.07 18.48
N VAL A 208 -4.85 4.01 17.72
CA VAL A 208 -4.85 4.13 16.26
C VAL A 208 -6.23 4.61 15.81
N MET A 209 -6.25 5.57 14.88
CA MET A 209 -7.49 6.08 14.31
C MET A 209 -7.27 6.62 12.90
N ASN A 210 -8.38 6.75 12.16
CA ASN A 210 -8.34 7.48 10.90
C ASN A 210 -8.31 8.98 11.21
N ILE A 211 -7.15 9.61 11.01
CA ILE A 211 -6.98 11.05 11.16
C ILE A 211 -7.27 11.74 9.82
N GLY A 212 -8.37 12.40 9.72
CA GLY A 212 -8.76 13.38 8.68
C GLY A 212 -8.04 13.29 7.33
N LYS A 213 -7.44 14.42 6.92
CA LYS A 213 -6.87 14.64 5.59
C LYS A 213 -5.41 15.04 5.68
N LEU A 214 -4.60 14.55 4.75
CA LEU A 214 -3.20 14.92 4.59
C LEU A 214 -2.96 15.41 3.16
N ASN A 215 -2.37 16.59 3.03
CA ASN A 215 -1.88 17.09 1.74
C ASN A 215 -0.36 17.01 1.72
N ASN A 216 0.19 16.44 0.67
CA ASN A 216 1.62 16.36 0.45
C ASN A 216 1.94 16.83 -0.96
N MET A 217 2.95 17.69 -1.11
CA MET A 217 3.42 18.17 -2.40
C MET A 217 4.94 18.24 -2.42
N GLY A 218 5.49 18.04 -3.59
CA GLY A 218 6.93 18.09 -3.76
C GLY A 218 7.35 18.12 -5.20
N TYR A 219 8.65 18.25 -5.40
CA TYR A 219 9.29 18.14 -6.70
C TYR A 219 10.52 17.23 -6.61
N ASN A 220 10.89 16.67 -7.76
CA ASN A 220 12.06 15.84 -7.91
C ASN A 220 12.83 16.28 -9.15
N LEU A 221 14.15 16.40 -9.03
CA LEU A 221 15.08 16.67 -10.13
C LEU A 221 16.16 15.60 -10.10
N ASP A 222 16.23 14.81 -11.17
CA ASP A 222 17.29 13.84 -11.42
C ASP A 222 18.04 14.23 -12.67
N ALA A 223 19.37 14.19 -12.61
CA ALA A 223 20.24 14.41 -13.77
C ALA A 223 21.35 13.35 -13.79
N THR A 224 21.60 12.78 -14.95
CA THR A 224 22.63 11.76 -15.17
C THR A 224 23.52 12.15 -16.35
N ILE A 225 24.83 12.10 -16.14
CA ILE A 225 25.84 12.30 -17.16
C ILE A 225 26.56 10.97 -17.40
N TYR A 226 26.57 10.51 -18.65
CA TYR A 226 27.23 9.27 -19.07
C TYR A 226 28.61 9.61 -19.65
N MET A 227 29.63 9.57 -18.83
CA MET A 227 30.98 10.00 -19.21
C MET A 227 31.61 9.18 -20.34
N GLN A 228 31.23 7.92 -20.48
CA GLN A 228 31.71 7.01 -21.53
C GLN A 228 31.19 7.35 -22.95
N GLU A 229 30.12 8.11 -23.04
CA GLU A 229 29.51 8.51 -24.32
C GLU A 229 29.96 9.92 -24.76
N LEU A 230 30.80 10.60 -23.95
CA LEU A 230 31.31 11.95 -24.22
C LEU A 230 32.75 11.97 -24.73
N ILE A 231 33.41 10.81 -24.77
CA ILE A 231 34.78 10.63 -25.27
C ILE A 231 34.72 9.85 -26.59
#